data_198a04a1827aa5c1ff39736b9ea0981e
#
_entry.id   198a04a1827aa5c1ff39736b9ea0981e
#
_cell.length_a   1.000
_cell.length_b   1.000
_cell.length_c   1.000
_cell.angle_alpha   90.00
_cell.angle_beta   90.00
_cell.angle_gamma   90.00
#
_symmetry.space_group_name_H-M   'P 1'
#
loop_
_entity.id
_entity.type
_entity.pdbx_description
1 polymer ?
#
loop_
_entity_poly.entity_id
_entity_poly.type
_entity_poly.pdbx_seq_one_letter_code
_entity_poly.pdbx_strand_id
1 'polypeptide(L)'
;MKKEFKIVICGGGSTYTAGIVKNLLEEEELKIKELWLYDIDQERQEKVSLIVKEVVKDLRPSLELKISTDEEEAFTDADFIMAQMRVGGLKMRVKDEQISLKHGCIGQETCGAGGMAYGMRTIGPMVHLIDVCEKYASKTYWIVNYSNPAAIVAKATQTLRPNARILNICDMPVEVEARMAEILDTDLSNLEVDYFGLNHYGWFTKVQCNGEDATEKLKKHVAEYGYVSKASYEDALVKDPDWLHTFTNAKKIVNYFPDYLPNTYWQYYLLGDDIVDYMDINNTRGMQVIHGRETKIREAVKKLENGEKIDLTQFYVGVHGKFIVEVVKALAYDTRSRQLVIVKNDGAVKNLPDDAMVEIPAYITKDGPEPVRVGEIPRFYKGLIEQQDACEGLVVEAVIEGSYKKALQAFTLNRTIPSANVAKEILYEMIEANKEYWVELK
;
A
#
# COMPACT_ATOMS: atom_id res chain seq x y z
N MET A 1 18.00 -22.74 -10.11
CA MET A 1 17.08 -21.59 -10.07
C MET A 1 16.53 -21.38 -11.47
N LYS A 2 15.24 -21.06 -11.58
CA LYS A 2 14.59 -20.64 -12.84
C LYS A 2 15.27 -19.37 -13.33
N LYS A 3 15.56 -19.29 -14.64
CA LYS A 3 16.31 -18.15 -15.19
C LYS A 3 15.41 -17.05 -15.74
N GLU A 4 14.17 -17.38 -16.07
CA GLU A 4 13.20 -16.48 -16.67
C GLU A 4 11.81 -16.71 -16.06
N PHE A 5 11.02 -15.65 -15.90
CA PHE A 5 9.78 -15.69 -15.13
C PHE A 5 8.59 -15.21 -15.94
N LYS A 6 7.43 -15.82 -15.69
CA LYS A 6 6.12 -15.28 -16.06
C LYS A 6 5.64 -14.39 -14.93
N ILE A 7 5.37 -13.11 -15.24
CA ILE A 7 4.86 -12.11 -14.30
C ILE A 7 3.45 -11.74 -14.73
N VAL A 8 2.52 -11.74 -13.76
CA VAL A 8 1.14 -11.30 -13.94
C VAL A 8 0.89 -10.07 -13.08
N ILE A 9 0.39 -8.99 -13.69
CA ILE A 9 -0.11 -7.82 -12.96
C ILE A 9 -1.63 -7.98 -12.83
N CYS A 10 -2.08 -8.29 -11.61
CA CYS A 10 -3.47 -8.43 -11.24
C CYS A 10 -4.04 -7.05 -10.83
N GLY A 11 -5.01 -6.55 -11.57
CA GLY A 11 -5.45 -5.16 -11.57
C GLY A 11 -4.79 -4.38 -12.71
N GLY A 12 -4.65 -5.01 -13.89
CA GLY A 12 -3.97 -4.48 -15.08
C GLY A 12 -4.53 -3.15 -15.60
N GLY A 13 -5.78 -2.83 -15.29
CA GLY A 13 -6.42 -1.54 -15.60
C GLY A 13 -6.08 -0.39 -14.64
N SER A 14 -5.18 -0.57 -13.68
CA SER A 14 -4.79 0.48 -12.74
C SER A 14 -4.00 1.62 -13.41
N THR A 15 -4.16 2.84 -12.90
CA THR A 15 -3.36 4.00 -13.32
C THR A 15 -1.87 3.85 -13.01
N TYR A 16 -1.48 2.92 -12.16
CA TYR A 16 -0.09 2.62 -11.81
C TYR A 16 0.57 1.61 -12.75
N THR A 17 -0.21 0.85 -13.53
CA THR A 17 0.29 -0.28 -14.33
C THR A 17 1.44 0.09 -15.25
N ALA A 18 1.30 1.19 -16.00
CA ALA A 18 2.35 1.62 -16.93
C ALA A 18 3.67 1.96 -16.20
N GLY A 19 3.59 2.62 -15.04
CA GLY A 19 4.76 2.96 -14.23
C GLY A 19 5.43 1.73 -13.60
N ILE A 20 4.65 0.80 -13.09
CA ILE A 20 5.17 -0.47 -12.54
C ILE A 20 5.85 -1.29 -13.65
N VAL A 21 5.19 -1.42 -14.82
CA VAL A 21 5.79 -2.12 -15.97
C VAL A 21 7.10 -1.45 -16.39
N LYS A 22 7.13 -0.11 -16.43
CA LYS A 22 8.36 0.61 -16.74
C LYS A 22 9.50 0.23 -15.78
N ASN A 23 9.28 0.27 -14.47
CA ASN A 23 10.30 -0.13 -13.50
C ASN A 23 10.69 -1.61 -13.62
N LEU A 24 9.73 -2.52 -13.89
CA LEU A 24 10.03 -3.93 -14.15
C LEU A 24 10.95 -4.12 -15.37
N LEU A 25 10.74 -3.34 -16.43
CA LEU A 25 11.51 -3.47 -17.67
C LEU A 25 12.85 -2.74 -17.62
N GLU A 26 12.99 -1.73 -16.78
CA GLU A 26 14.27 -1.07 -16.48
C GLU A 26 15.21 -1.95 -15.64
N GLU A 27 14.67 -2.90 -14.86
CA GLU A 27 15.47 -3.85 -14.07
C GLU A 27 16.03 -4.97 -14.97
N GLU A 28 17.26 -4.78 -15.48
CA GLU A 28 17.88 -5.68 -16.44
C GLU A 28 18.24 -7.06 -15.87
N GLU A 29 18.44 -7.17 -14.56
CA GLU A 29 18.78 -8.43 -13.89
C GLU A 29 17.55 -9.34 -13.80
N LEU A 30 16.35 -8.78 -13.67
CA LEU A 30 15.11 -9.55 -13.65
C LEU A 30 14.72 -10.03 -15.06
N LYS A 31 14.93 -11.32 -15.32
CA LYS A 31 14.66 -11.93 -16.64
C LYS A 31 13.18 -12.31 -16.74
N ILE A 32 12.44 -11.54 -17.51
CA ILE A 32 11.01 -11.72 -17.74
C ILE A 32 10.81 -12.45 -19.07
N LYS A 33 10.17 -13.61 -19.04
CA LYS A 33 9.80 -14.39 -20.22
C LYS A 33 8.50 -13.88 -20.83
N GLU A 34 7.49 -13.69 -19.99
CA GLU A 34 6.16 -13.25 -20.37
C GLU A 34 5.66 -12.23 -19.35
N LEU A 35 5.02 -11.18 -19.81
CA LEU A 35 4.31 -10.21 -18.98
C LEU A 35 2.82 -10.24 -19.30
N TRP A 36 2.02 -10.48 -18.29
CA TRP A 36 0.57 -10.55 -18.41
C TRP A 36 -0.09 -9.41 -17.65
N LEU A 37 -1.13 -8.83 -18.24
CA LEU A 37 -2.09 -7.97 -17.54
C LEU A 37 -3.37 -8.77 -17.36
N TYR A 38 -3.84 -8.84 -16.13
CA TYR A 38 -5.13 -9.42 -15.78
C TYR A 38 -5.99 -8.39 -15.05
N ASP A 39 -7.21 -8.22 -15.49
CA ASP A 39 -8.23 -7.40 -14.82
C ASP A 39 -9.62 -7.97 -15.12
N ILE A 40 -10.57 -7.73 -14.23
CA ILE A 40 -11.98 -8.10 -14.44
C ILE A 40 -12.70 -7.09 -15.36
N ASP A 41 -12.17 -5.87 -15.50
CA ASP A 41 -12.69 -4.79 -16.38
C ASP A 41 -11.90 -4.78 -17.69
N GLN A 42 -12.43 -5.50 -18.67
CA GLN A 42 -11.80 -5.64 -19.98
C GLN A 42 -11.59 -4.28 -20.67
N GLU A 43 -12.62 -3.43 -20.71
CA GLU A 43 -12.55 -2.15 -21.43
C GLU A 43 -11.47 -1.24 -20.83
N ARG A 44 -11.42 -1.17 -19.51
CA ARG A 44 -10.42 -0.39 -18.80
C ARG A 44 -9.01 -0.94 -19.02
N GLN A 45 -8.84 -2.25 -18.91
CA GLN A 45 -7.56 -2.91 -19.13
C GLN A 45 -7.05 -2.72 -20.57
N GLU A 46 -7.91 -2.86 -21.56
CA GLU A 46 -7.56 -2.62 -22.96
C GLU A 46 -7.03 -1.20 -23.18
N LYS A 47 -7.69 -0.18 -22.60
CA LYS A 47 -7.23 1.22 -22.66
C LYS A 47 -5.86 1.42 -22.04
N VAL A 48 -5.67 0.94 -20.81
CA VAL A 48 -4.37 1.06 -20.12
C VAL A 48 -3.29 0.28 -20.87
N SER A 49 -3.63 -0.86 -21.46
CA SER A 49 -2.69 -1.68 -22.22
C SER A 49 -2.07 -0.97 -23.43
N LEU A 50 -2.75 0.02 -24.02
CA LEU A 50 -2.18 0.82 -25.11
C LEU A 50 -0.92 1.56 -24.64
N ILE A 51 -0.97 2.14 -23.45
CA ILE A 51 0.17 2.83 -22.84
C ILE A 51 1.27 1.81 -22.50
N VAL A 52 0.90 0.67 -21.90
CA VAL A 52 1.85 -0.39 -21.53
C VAL A 52 2.56 -0.96 -22.77
N LYS A 53 1.85 -1.12 -23.90
CA LYS A 53 2.46 -1.54 -25.18
C LYS A 53 3.55 -0.57 -25.63
N GLU A 54 3.35 0.73 -25.50
CA GLU A 54 4.38 1.72 -25.85
C GLU A 54 5.59 1.61 -24.89
N VAL A 55 5.37 1.39 -23.57
CA VAL A 55 6.46 1.13 -22.61
C VAL A 55 7.26 -0.12 -22.99
N VAL A 56 6.59 -1.23 -23.31
CA VAL A 56 7.25 -2.48 -23.73
C VAL A 56 8.03 -2.28 -25.03
N LYS A 57 7.44 -1.61 -26.00
CA LYS A 57 8.07 -1.31 -27.29
C LYS A 57 9.34 -0.44 -27.15
N ASP A 58 9.33 0.49 -26.19
CA ASP A 58 10.47 1.37 -25.93
C ASP A 58 11.61 0.65 -25.20
N LEU A 59 11.30 -0.14 -24.17
CA LEU A 59 12.30 -0.71 -23.27
C LEU A 59 12.71 -2.14 -23.62
N ARG A 60 11.76 -3.01 -23.98
CA ARG A 60 12.01 -4.43 -24.30
C ARG A 60 11.10 -4.92 -25.43
N PRO A 61 11.33 -4.50 -26.68
CA PRO A 61 10.43 -4.80 -27.82
C PRO A 61 10.28 -6.29 -28.14
N SER A 62 11.18 -7.15 -27.66
CA SER A 62 11.10 -8.61 -27.81
C SER A 62 10.25 -9.30 -26.73
N LEU A 63 9.82 -8.58 -25.68
CA LEU A 63 9.02 -9.18 -24.62
C LEU A 63 7.58 -9.39 -25.08
N GLU A 64 7.05 -10.57 -24.84
CA GLU A 64 5.66 -10.90 -25.09
C GLU A 64 4.76 -10.29 -23.99
N LEU A 65 3.95 -9.30 -24.36
CA LEU A 65 2.90 -8.72 -23.48
C LEU A 65 1.56 -9.35 -23.84
N LYS A 66 0.92 -9.98 -22.88
CA LYS A 66 -0.41 -10.59 -23.01
C LYS A 66 -1.42 -9.90 -22.10
N ILE A 67 -2.70 -9.96 -22.49
CA ILE A 67 -3.80 -9.30 -21.80
C ILE A 67 -4.96 -10.28 -21.74
N SER A 68 -5.49 -10.55 -20.57
CA SER A 68 -6.61 -11.47 -20.41
C SER A 68 -7.52 -11.05 -19.27
N THR A 69 -8.79 -11.46 -19.37
CA THR A 69 -9.78 -11.46 -18.28
C THR A 69 -10.07 -12.88 -17.79
N ASP A 70 -9.44 -13.88 -18.41
CA ASP A 70 -9.56 -15.28 -18.02
C ASP A 70 -8.46 -15.67 -17.03
N GLU A 71 -8.89 -16.23 -15.89
CA GLU A 71 -7.99 -16.59 -14.80
C GLU A 71 -7.06 -17.73 -15.17
N GLU A 72 -7.57 -18.78 -15.81
CA GLU A 72 -6.75 -19.93 -16.20
C GLU A 72 -5.67 -19.52 -17.19
N GLU A 73 -6.03 -18.72 -18.20
CA GLU A 73 -5.09 -18.22 -19.18
C GLU A 73 -4.00 -17.36 -18.55
N ALA A 74 -4.39 -16.39 -17.71
CA ALA A 74 -3.46 -15.44 -17.11
C ALA A 74 -2.53 -16.09 -16.09
N PHE A 75 -3.07 -16.92 -15.19
CA PHE A 75 -2.32 -17.40 -14.02
C PHE A 75 -1.61 -18.76 -14.24
N THR A 76 -1.94 -19.54 -15.29
CA THR A 76 -1.24 -20.82 -15.54
C THR A 76 0.27 -20.62 -15.61
N ASP A 77 1.00 -21.37 -14.78
CA ASP A 77 2.46 -21.31 -14.64
C ASP A 77 3.05 -19.94 -14.27
N ALA A 78 2.24 -19.01 -13.73
CA ALA A 78 2.73 -17.72 -13.25
C ALA A 78 3.70 -17.90 -12.08
N ASP A 79 4.81 -17.15 -12.12
CA ASP A 79 5.82 -17.18 -11.06
C ASP A 79 5.65 -16.06 -10.06
N PHE A 80 5.32 -14.87 -10.55
CA PHE A 80 5.06 -13.69 -9.71
C PHE A 80 3.74 -13.06 -10.10
N ILE A 81 2.90 -12.83 -9.10
CA ILE A 81 1.62 -12.14 -9.23
C ILE A 81 1.72 -10.82 -8.46
N MET A 82 1.72 -9.72 -9.17
CA MET A 82 1.77 -8.37 -8.61
C MET A 82 0.34 -7.87 -8.44
N ALA A 83 -0.17 -7.91 -7.19
CA ALA A 83 -1.55 -7.58 -6.91
C ALA A 83 -1.72 -6.09 -6.55
N GLN A 84 -2.49 -5.37 -7.38
CA GLN A 84 -2.82 -3.94 -7.24
C GLN A 84 -4.32 -3.66 -7.41
N MET A 85 -5.14 -4.54 -6.88
CA MET A 85 -6.58 -4.48 -7.02
C MET A 85 -7.19 -3.34 -6.21
N ARG A 86 -8.21 -2.68 -6.77
CA ARG A 86 -9.04 -1.71 -6.07
C ARG A 86 -10.50 -2.07 -6.22
N VAL A 87 -11.02 -2.84 -5.28
CA VAL A 87 -12.42 -3.29 -5.26
C VAL A 87 -13.35 -2.08 -5.07
N GLY A 88 -14.31 -1.92 -5.98
CA GLY A 88 -15.21 -0.75 -6.04
C GLY A 88 -14.62 0.49 -6.75
N GLY A 89 -13.35 0.43 -7.17
CA GLY A 89 -12.68 1.49 -7.91
C GLY A 89 -12.60 2.83 -7.16
N LEU A 90 -12.32 3.90 -7.87
CA LEU A 90 -12.24 5.25 -7.29
C LEU A 90 -13.61 5.81 -6.88
N LYS A 91 -14.70 5.33 -7.48
CA LYS A 91 -16.05 5.74 -7.10
C LYS A 91 -16.35 5.39 -5.64
N MET A 92 -16.00 4.17 -5.22
CA MET A 92 -16.22 3.76 -3.83
C MET A 92 -15.24 4.43 -2.88
N ARG A 93 -14.00 4.70 -3.29
CA ARG A 93 -13.06 5.50 -2.52
C ARG A 93 -13.64 6.88 -2.18
N VAL A 94 -14.13 7.61 -3.18
CA VAL A 94 -14.77 8.92 -2.96
C VAL A 94 -15.94 8.80 -1.98
N LYS A 95 -16.75 7.74 -2.13
CA LYS A 95 -17.90 7.50 -1.27
C LYS A 95 -17.49 7.25 0.19
N ASP A 96 -16.47 6.44 0.43
CA ASP A 96 -15.93 6.15 1.76
C ASP A 96 -15.37 7.41 2.43
N GLU A 97 -14.61 8.21 1.68
CA GLU A 97 -14.05 9.48 2.15
C GLU A 97 -15.16 10.47 2.52
N GLN A 98 -16.19 10.61 1.68
CA GLN A 98 -17.31 11.53 1.92
C GLN A 98 -18.20 11.11 3.09
N ILE A 99 -18.50 9.80 3.23
CA ILE A 99 -19.29 9.31 4.39
C ILE A 99 -18.54 9.63 5.68
N SER A 100 -17.25 9.35 5.75
CA SER A 100 -16.42 9.64 6.93
C SER A 100 -16.43 11.12 7.28
N LEU A 101 -16.17 12.00 6.30
CA LEU A 101 -16.14 13.47 6.47
C LEU A 101 -17.48 14.04 6.88
N LYS A 102 -18.60 13.53 6.36
CA LYS A 102 -19.95 13.92 6.75
C LYS A 102 -20.21 13.79 8.26
N HIS A 103 -19.58 12.82 8.90
CA HIS A 103 -19.67 12.56 10.33
C HIS A 103 -18.50 13.17 11.14
N GLY A 104 -17.74 14.09 10.56
CA GLY A 104 -16.61 14.75 11.23
C GLY A 104 -15.43 13.80 11.52
N CYS A 105 -15.31 12.73 10.74
CA CYS A 105 -14.22 11.75 10.84
C CYS A 105 -13.30 11.84 9.62
N ILE A 106 -12.10 11.30 9.75
CA ILE A 106 -11.07 11.27 8.70
C ILE A 106 -11.61 10.62 7.41
N GLY A 107 -11.60 11.37 6.32
CA GLY A 107 -11.95 10.90 4.97
C GLY A 107 -10.72 10.40 4.21
N GLN A 108 -10.19 9.22 4.56
CA GLN A 108 -8.97 8.65 3.97
C GLN A 108 -9.22 7.20 3.52
N GLU A 109 -8.52 6.76 2.46
CA GLU A 109 -8.81 5.48 1.80
C GLU A 109 -8.37 4.24 2.60
N THR A 110 -7.34 4.37 3.45
CA THR A 110 -6.71 3.23 4.13
C THR A 110 -6.74 3.34 5.64
N CYS A 111 -7.10 4.50 6.18
CA CYS A 111 -7.22 4.77 7.60
C CYS A 111 -8.68 5.01 8.00
N GLY A 112 -9.00 4.78 9.26
CA GLY A 112 -10.32 5.07 9.80
C GLY A 112 -11.45 4.26 9.16
N ALA A 113 -12.66 4.84 9.14
CA ALA A 113 -13.85 4.19 8.62
C ALA A 113 -13.73 3.85 7.13
N GLY A 114 -13.14 4.74 6.33
CA GLY A 114 -12.90 4.49 4.91
C GLY A 114 -11.98 3.29 4.67
N GLY A 115 -10.90 3.19 5.46
CA GLY A 115 -9.97 2.05 5.41
C GLY A 115 -10.64 0.73 5.79
N MET A 116 -11.45 0.72 6.86
CA MET A 116 -12.22 -0.47 7.24
C MET A 116 -13.22 -0.88 6.15
N ALA A 117 -13.96 0.08 5.59
CA ALA A 117 -14.91 -0.20 4.51
C ALA A 117 -14.23 -0.77 3.26
N TYR A 118 -13.10 -0.22 2.88
CA TYR A 118 -12.30 -0.73 1.75
C TYR A 118 -11.72 -2.12 2.06
N GLY A 119 -11.24 -2.36 3.28
CA GLY A 119 -10.76 -3.68 3.73
C GLY A 119 -11.83 -4.75 3.60
N MET A 120 -13.02 -4.48 4.11
CA MET A 120 -14.16 -5.40 4.03
C MET A 120 -14.50 -5.78 2.58
N ARG A 121 -14.35 -4.86 1.61
CA ARG A 121 -14.53 -5.15 0.18
C ARG A 121 -13.41 -5.99 -0.42
N THR A 122 -12.17 -5.81 0.06
CA THR A 122 -10.97 -6.38 -0.56
C THR A 122 -10.69 -7.81 -0.11
N ILE A 123 -11.13 -8.21 1.09
CA ILE A 123 -10.85 -9.53 1.68
C ILE A 123 -11.27 -10.67 0.74
N GLY A 124 -12.53 -10.70 0.29
CA GLY A 124 -13.04 -11.79 -0.56
C GLY A 124 -12.27 -11.94 -1.87
N PRO A 125 -12.13 -10.87 -2.68
CA PRO A 125 -11.34 -10.91 -3.92
C PRO A 125 -9.87 -11.29 -3.73
N MET A 126 -9.23 -10.91 -2.61
CA MET A 126 -7.84 -11.31 -2.36
C MET A 126 -7.73 -12.79 -1.99
N VAL A 127 -8.65 -13.32 -1.21
CA VAL A 127 -8.72 -14.77 -0.90
C VAL A 127 -8.97 -15.56 -2.19
N HIS A 128 -9.88 -15.09 -3.05
CA HIS A 128 -10.11 -15.69 -4.36
C HIS A 128 -8.85 -15.70 -5.23
N LEU A 129 -8.09 -14.59 -5.27
CA LEU A 129 -6.82 -14.55 -6.01
C LEU A 129 -5.84 -15.59 -5.51
N ILE A 130 -5.74 -15.81 -4.19
CA ILE A 130 -4.89 -16.87 -3.62
C ILE A 130 -5.35 -18.24 -4.12
N ASP A 131 -6.65 -18.54 -4.06
CA ASP A 131 -7.21 -19.82 -4.49
C ASP A 131 -6.97 -20.06 -5.99
N VAL A 132 -7.05 -19.02 -6.82
CA VAL A 132 -6.71 -19.07 -8.26
C VAL A 132 -5.22 -19.37 -8.45
N CYS A 133 -4.34 -18.70 -7.70
CA CYS A 133 -2.91 -18.94 -7.78
C CYS A 133 -2.53 -20.36 -7.32
N GLU A 134 -3.13 -20.86 -6.24
CA GLU A 134 -2.92 -22.24 -5.79
C GLU A 134 -3.34 -23.28 -6.83
N LYS A 135 -4.36 -22.96 -7.63
CA LYS A 135 -4.86 -23.84 -8.68
C LYS A 135 -4.02 -23.83 -9.96
N TYR A 136 -3.59 -22.65 -10.42
CA TYR A 136 -3.04 -22.47 -11.74
C TYR A 136 -1.56 -22.07 -11.79
N ALA A 137 -1.08 -21.32 -10.77
CA ALA A 137 0.26 -20.78 -10.79
C ALA A 137 1.35 -21.86 -10.60
N SER A 138 2.60 -21.49 -10.84
CA SER A 138 3.74 -22.38 -10.60
C SER A 138 3.81 -22.79 -9.12
N LYS A 139 4.35 -23.96 -8.81
CA LYS A 139 4.47 -24.46 -7.42
C LYS A 139 5.30 -23.54 -6.49
N THR A 140 6.07 -22.66 -7.06
CA THR A 140 6.95 -21.73 -6.34
C THR A 140 6.52 -20.27 -6.54
N TYR A 141 5.26 -20.04 -6.93
CA TYR A 141 4.74 -18.69 -7.14
C TYR A 141 4.88 -17.82 -5.88
N TRP A 142 4.87 -16.51 -6.10
CA TRP A 142 4.65 -15.51 -5.06
C TRP A 142 3.64 -14.48 -5.49
N ILE A 143 2.69 -14.17 -4.62
CA ILE A 143 1.86 -12.98 -4.71
C ILE A 143 2.59 -11.86 -3.97
N VAL A 144 2.98 -10.80 -4.67
CA VAL A 144 3.45 -9.56 -4.07
C VAL A 144 2.26 -8.61 -4.05
N ASN A 145 1.65 -8.45 -2.87
CA ASN A 145 0.45 -7.67 -2.71
C ASN A 145 0.76 -6.26 -2.20
N TYR A 146 0.41 -5.26 -2.98
CA TYR A 146 0.39 -3.85 -2.60
C TYR A 146 -0.99 -3.21 -2.80
N SER A 147 -2.05 -4.04 -2.80
CA SER A 147 -3.44 -3.59 -2.69
C SER A 147 -3.74 -3.14 -1.27
N ASN A 148 -4.45 -2.05 -1.15
CA ASN A 148 -4.84 -1.47 0.13
C ASN A 148 -6.23 -1.93 0.59
N PRO A 149 -6.53 -1.81 1.91
CA PRO A 149 -5.61 -1.50 3.02
C PRO A 149 -4.77 -2.74 3.39
N ALA A 150 -3.46 -2.62 3.23
CA ALA A 150 -2.56 -3.76 3.30
C ALA A 150 -2.58 -4.49 4.65
N ALA A 151 -2.76 -3.79 5.78
CA ALA A 151 -2.85 -4.41 7.11
C ALA A 151 -4.05 -5.35 7.24
N ILE A 152 -5.27 -4.87 6.90
CA ILE A 152 -6.50 -5.68 6.97
C ILE A 152 -6.42 -6.87 6.01
N VAL A 153 -5.90 -6.64 4.79
CA VAL A 153 -5.70 -7.70 3.79
C VAL A 153 -4.70 -8.74 4.29
N ALA A 154 -3.59 -8.30 4.88
CA ALA A 154 -2.59 -9.20 5.46
C ALA A 154 -3.18 -10.05 6.60
N LYS A 155 -3.92 -9.43 7.53
CA LYS A 155 -4.59 -10.15 8.63
C LYS A 155 -5.60 -11.17 8.09
N ALA A 156 -6.41 -10.79 7.11
CA ALA A 156 -7.41 -11.68 6.50
C ALA A 156 -6.76 -12.86 5.76
N THR A 157 -5.76 -12.61 4.93
CA THR A 157 -5.07 -13.67 4.16
C THR A 157 -4.33 -14.62 5.08
N GLN A 158 -3.65 -14.11 6.12
CA GLN A 158 -3.01 -14.94 7.14
C GLN A 158 -4.01 -15.81 7.91
N THR A 159 -5.20 -15.27 8.21
CA THR A 159 -6.25 -16.01 8.92
C THR A 159 -6.89 -17.09 8.05
N LEU A 160 -7.22 -16.76 6.79
CA LEU A 160 -7.99 -17.64 5.91
C LEU A 160 -7.14 -18.56 5.04
N ARG A 161 -5.91 -18.18 4.76
CA ARG A 161 -4.95 -18.92 3.91
C ARG A 161 -3.53 -18.84 4.50
N PRO A 162 -3.29 -19.39 5.71
CA PRO A 162 -2.03 -19.20 6.44
C PRO A 162 -0.80 -19.75 5.74
N ASN A 163 -0.98 -20.65 4.79
CA ASN A 163 0.11 -21.26 4.02
C ASN A 163 0.30 -20.63 2.63
N ALA A 164 -0.48 -19.61 2.28
CA ALA A 164 -0.36 -18.95 0.98
C ALA A 164 0.99 -18.26 0.81
N ARG A 165 1.56 -18.35 -0.38
CA ARG A 165 2.79 -17.64 -0.74
C ARG A 165 2.44 -16.20 -1.15
N ILE A 166 2.10 -15.40 -0.16
CA ILE A 166 1.77 -13.98 -0.31
C ILE A 166 2.66 -13.12 0.58
N LEU A 167 3.23 -12.08 0.01
CA LEU A 167 3.97 -11.05 0.72
C LEU A 167 3.24 -9.72 0.57
N ASN A 168 2.78 -9.18 1.70
CA ASN A 168 2.10 -7.89 1.74
C ASN A 168 3.14 -6.79 1.97
N ILE A 169 3.08 -5.75 1.14
CA ILE A 169 4.03 -4.64 1.16
C ILE A 169 3.31 -3.30 1.06
N CYS A 170 3.96 -2.25 1.56
CA CYS A 170 3.53 -0.87 1.40
C CYS A 170 4.71 0.01 1.05
N ASP A 171 4.49 0.93 0.14
CA ASP A 171 5.49 1.88 -0.34
C ASP A 171 5.67 3.13 0.54
N MET A 172 4.76 3.36 1.50
CA MET A 172 4.82 4.55 2.35
C MET A 172 6.08 4.65 3.22
N PRO A 173 6.54 3.59 3.92
CA PRO A 173 7.80 3.67 4.65
C PRO A 173 8.99 4.02 3.74
N VAL A 174 9.04 3.45 2.54
CA VAL A 174 10.13 3.71 1.57
C VAL A 174 10.10 5.14 1.06
N GLU A 175 8.92 5.74 0.89
CA GLU A 175 8.81 7.16 0.56
C GLU A 175 9.35 8.05 1.71
N VAL A 176 9.09 7.68 2.97
CA VAL A 176 9.66 8.38 4.14
C VAL A 176 11.18 8.21 4.16
N GLU A 177 11.70 7.01 3.88
CA GLU A 177 13.15 6.76 3.76
C GLU A 177 13.77 7.60 2.65
N ALA A 178 13.11 7.73 1.49
CA ALA A 178 13.59 8.59 0.41
C ALA A 178 13.65 10.07 0.83
N ARG A 179 12.69 10.55 1.62
CA ARG A 179 12.74 11.90 2.20
C ARG A 179 13.86 12.05 3.22
N MET A 180 14.11 11.03 4.04
CA MET A 180 15.27 11.03 4.96
C MET A 180 16.60 11.08 4.19
N ALA A 181 16.72 10.33 3.10
CA ALA A 181 17.90 10.36 2.23
C ALA A 181 18.13 11.76 1.63
N GLU A 182 17.07 12.39 1.13
CA GLU A 182 17.11 13.76 0.61
C GLU A 182 17.55 14.78 1.70
N ILE A 183 17.04 14.67 2.93
CA ILE A 183 17.41 15.53 4.07
C ILE A 183 18.89 15.33 4.43
N LEU A 184 19.40 14.11 4.29
CA LEU A 184 20.78 13.77 4.61
C LEU A 184 21.76 14.03 3.44
N ASP A 185 21.24 14.42 2.26
CA ASP A 185 21.99 14.61 1.02
C ASP A 185 22.75 13.33 0.61
N THR A 186 22.02 12.21 0.53
CA THR A 186 22.57 10.89 0.21
C THR A 186 21.62 10.09 -0.66
N ASP A 187 22.11 8.98 -1.24
CA ASP A 187 21.26 8.00 -1.93
C ASP A 187 20.48 7.13 -0.94
N LEU A 188 19.27 6.75 -1.31
CA LEU A 188 18.42 5.85 -0.51
C LEU A 188 19.12 4.53 -0.17
N SER A 189 19.94 3.99 -1.08
CA SER A 189 20.71 2.77 -0.87
C SER A 189 21.76 2.85 0.26
N ASN A 190 22.09 4.06 0.71
CA ASN A 190 23.00 4.28 1.84
C ASN A 190 22.29 4.29 3.19
N LEU A 191 20.95 4.20 3.20
CA LEU A 191 20.18 4.16 4.44
C LEU A 191 19.86 2.71 4.86
N GLU A 192 19.93 2.48 6.15
CA GLU A 192 19.39 1.29 6.80
C GLU A 192 18.55 1.74 7.99
N VAL A 193 17.31 1.27 8.08
CA VAL A 193 16.37 1.69 9.11
C VAL A 193 15.91 0.52 9.98
N ASP A 194 15.73 0.78 11.26
CA ASP A 194 14.96 -0.08 12.15
C ASP A 194 13.57 0.52 12.35
N TYR A 195 12.55 -0.32 12.31
CA TYR A 195 11.16 0.09 12.31
C TYR A 195 10.29 -0.94 13.03
N PHE A 196 9.22 -0.48 13.65
CA PHE A 196 8.18 -1.34 14.18
C PHE A 196 6.80 -0.69 14.05
N GLY A 197 5.79 -1.51 13.92
CA GLY A 197 4.40 -1.10 13.94
C GLY A 197 3.50 -2.01 13.12
N LEU A 198 2.34 -1.49 12.75
CA LEU A 198 1.47 -2.06 11.71
C LEU A 198 1.57 -1.19 10.47
N ASN A 199 1.05 -1.68 9.36
CA ASN A 199 1.03 -0.87 8.14
C ASN A 199 0.30 0.46 8.38
N HIS A 200 0.91 1.57 7.96
CA HIS A 200 0.45 2.95 8.21
C HIS A 200 0.41 3.35 9.71
N TYR A 201 1.01 2.57 10.60
CA TYR A 201 0.89 2.74 12.05
C TYR A 201 2.22 2.41 12.76
N GLY A 202 3.34 2.87 12.20
CA GLY A 202 4.67 2.48 12.65
C GLY A 202 5.64 3.64 12.91
N TRP A 203 6.81 3.28 13.44
CA TRP A 203 7.82 4.19 13.94
C TRP A 203 9.23 3.73 13.55
N PHE A 204 10.03 4.65 13.02
CA PHE A 204 11.46 4.42 12.79
C PHE A 204 12.22 4.65 14.10
N THR A 205 12.88 3.62 14.59
CA THR A 205 13.61 3.67 15.85
C THR A 205 15.07 4.05 15.68
N LYS A 206 15.63 3.70 14.53
CA LYS A 206 17.01 4.00 14.16
C LYS A 206 17.12 4.22 12.67
N VAL A 207 17.94 5.17 12.27
CA VAL A 207 18.30 5.40 10.88
C VAL A 207 19.82 5.51 10.80
N GLN A 208 20.43 4.59 10.04
CA GLN A 208 21.86 4.62 9.74
C GLN A 208 22.07 5.15 8.32
N CYS A 209 23.07 5.99 8.14
CA CYS A 209 23.50 6.50 6.85
C CYS A 209 24.98 6.16 6.68
N ASN A 210 25.32 5.35 5.67
CA ASN A 210 26.68 4.83 5.47
C ASN A 210 27.28 4.16 6.72
N GLY A 211 26.45 3.48 7.53
CA GLY A 211 26.83 2.81 8.77
C GLY A 211 26.93 3.72 10.00
N GLU A 212 26.74 5.02 9.86
CA GLU A 212 26.71 5.97 10.97
C GLU A 212 25.27 6.29 11.40
N ASP A 213 25.03 6.43 12.71
CA ASP A 213 23.73 6.77 13.26
C ASP A 213 23.33 8.22 12.94
N ALA A 214 22.32 8.40 12.12
CA ALA A 214 21.78 9.70 11.72
C ALA A 214 20.46 10.05 12.44
N THR A 215 19.98 9.21 13.36
CA THR A 215 18.64 9.31 13.98
C THR A 215 18.41 10.66 14.64
N GLU A 216 19.31 11.12 15.50
CA GLU A 216 19.15 12.38 16.21
C GLU A 216 19.27 13.61 15.29
N LYS A 217 20.09 13.53 14.21
CA LYS A 217 20.16 14.57 13.18
C LYS A 217 18.82 14.71 12.45
N LEU A 218 18.21 13.58 12.08
CA LEU A 218 16.89 13.55 11.43
C LEU A 218 15.78 14.02 12.37
N LYS A 219 15.75 13.58 13.63
CA LYS A 219 14.77 14.05 14.62
C LYS A 219 14.78 15.58 14.76
N LYS A 220 15.96 16.19 14.85
CA LYS A 220 16.07 17.65 14.92
C LYS A 220 15.53 18.33 13.68
N HIS A 221 15.86 17.82 12.50
CA HIS A 221 15.34 18.35 11.24
C HIS A 221 13.81 18.19 11.15
N VAL A 222 13.30 16.99 11.43
CA VAL A 222 11.84 16.69 11.34
C VAL A 222 11.04 17.49 12.37
N ALA A 223 11.58 17.75 13.57
CA ALA A 223 10.93 18.59 14.58
C ALA A 223 10.76 20.06 14.13
N GLU A 224 11.61 20.53 13.23
CA GLU A 224 11.57 21.90 12.71
C GLU A 224 10.80 22.01 11.38
N TYR A 225 11.03 21.08 10.44
CA TYR A 225 10.56 21.16 9.06
C TYR A 225 9.61 20.03 8.63
N GLY A 226 9.48 18.92 9.39
CA GLY A 226 8.90 17.67 8.93
C GLY A 226 9.84 16.90 8.01
N TYR A 227 9.31 15.98 7.22
CA TYR A 227 10.06 15.24 6.20
C TYR A 227 10.17 16.02 4.89
N VAL A 228 10.62 17.27 4.99
CA VAL A 228 10.75 18.18 3.83
C VAL A 228 12.12 18.82 3.84
N SER A 229 12.84 18.73 2.73
CA SER A 229 14.07 19.48 2.55
C SER A 229 13.79 20.92 2.08
N LYS A 230 14.72 21.83 2.31
CA LYS A 230 14.60 23.20 1.78
C LYS A 230 14.56 23.24 0.25
N ALA A 231 15.21 22.26 -0.40
CA ALA A 231 15.30 22.20 -1.85
C ALA A 231 13.97 21.73 -2.48
N SER A 232 13.24 20.85 -1.80
CA SER A 232 11.99 20.25 -2.33
C SER A 232 10.71 21.00 -1.96
N TYR A 233 10.78 21.93 -0.99
CA TYR A 233 9.59 22.57 -0.44
C TYR A 233 8.74 23.32 -1.48
N GLU A 234 9.38 24.22 -2.25
CA GLU A 234 8.64 25.04 -3.23
C GLU A 234 8.08 24.22 -4.39
N ASP A 235 8.86 23.23 -4.84
CA ASP A 235 8.43 22.30 -5.90
C ASP A 235 7.22 21.44 -5.44
N ALA A 236 7.27 20.91 -4.23
CA ALA A 236 6.18 20.11 -3.64
C ALA A 236 4.92 20.95 -3.40
N LEU A 237 5.05 22.22 -2.99
CA LEU A 237 3.92 23.12 -2.78
C LEU A 237 3.10 23.34 -4.07
N VAL A 238 3.76 23.33 -5.20
CA VAL A 238 3.10 23.50 -6.52
C VAL A 238 2.58 22.18 -7.07
N LYS A 239 3.36 21.09 -6.95
CA LYS A 239 3.04 19.81 -7.60
C LYS A 239 2.04 18.95 -6.83
N ASP A 240 2.15 18.87 -5.50
CA ASP A 240 1.25 18.10 -4.65
C ASP A 240 1.18 18.67 -3.23
N PRO A 241 0.37 19.71 -2.99
CA PRO A 241 0.26 20.38 -1.69
C PRO A 241 -0.25 19.44 -0.58
N ASP A 242 -1.05 18.44 -0.90
CA ASP A 242 -1.55 17.49 0.11
C ASP A 242 -0.42 16.58 0.63
N TRP A 243 0.50 16.15 -0.25
CA TRP A 243 1.69 15.43 0.18
C TRP A 243 2.65 16.33 0.98
N LEU A 244 2.82 17.58 0.56
CA LEU A 244 3.61 18.54 1.34
C LEU A 244 3.03 18.70 2.74
N HIS A 245 1.71 18.85 2.87
CA HIS A 245 1.01 18.91 4.15
C HIS A 245 1.26 17.65 4.99
N THR A 246 1.12 16.46 4.38
CA THR A 246 1.36 15.18 5.03
C THR A 246 2.78 15.06 5.59
N PHE A 247 3.81 15.39 4.81
CA PHE A 247 5.19 15.32 5.27
C PHE A 247 5.54 16.39 6.31
N THR A 248 4.95 17.58 6.19
CA THR A 248 5.17 18.67 7.16
C THR A 248 4.56 18.36 8.53
N ASN A 249 3.42 17.67 8.60
CA ASN A 249 2.76 17.34 9.86
C ASN A 249 3.58 16.40 10.76
N ALA A 250 4.55 15.66 10.22
CA ALA A 250 5.47 14.86 11.01
C ALA A 250 6.17 15.68 12.12
N LYS A 251 6.39 17.01 11.90
CA LYS A 251 6.99 17.89 12.90
C LYS A 251 6.18 17.99 14.18
N LYS A 252 4.84 18.06 14.09
CA LYS A 252 3.98 18.10 15.28
C LYS A 252 4.11 16.81 16.08
N ILE A 253 4.12 15.66 15.37
CA ILE A 253 4.19 14.33 16.00
C ILE A 253 5.53 14.14 16.71
N VAL A 254 6.67 14.47 16.08
CA VAL A 254 7.99 14.39 16.71
C VAL A 254 8.10 15.30 17.93
N ASN A 255 7.52 16.51 17.87
CA ASN A 255 7.55 17.42 19.02
C ASN A 255 6.68 16.93 20.19
N TYR A 256 5.60 16.20 19.93
CA TYR A 256 4.76 15.60 20.99
C TYR A 256 5.32 14.28 21.51
N PHE A 257 5.92 13.47 20.62
CA PHE A 257 6.42 12.13 20.90
C PHE A 257 7.85 11.96 20.35
N PRO A 258 8.87 12.49 21.05
CA PRO A 258 10.23 12.64 20.52
C PRO A 258 11.06 11.35 20.54
N ASP A 259 10.53 10.23 21.06
CA ASP A 259 11.30 8.99 21.17
C ASP A 259 11.73 8.45 19.80
N TYR A 260 10.81 8.48 18.81
CA TYR A 260 11.00 7.88 17.50
C TYR A 260 10.52 8.80 16.36
N LEU A 261 11.00 8.53 15.14
CA LEU A 261 10.52 9.20 13.93
C LEU A 261 9.22 8.51 13.45
N PRO A 262 8.11 9.27 13.23
CA PRO A 262 6.83 8.69 12.88
C PRO A 262 6.74 8.29 11.40
N ASN A 263 5.96 7.25 11.09
CA ASN A 263 5.32 7.15 9.79
C ASN A 263 4.36 8.35 9.61
N THR A 264 4.29 8.91 8.42
CA THR A 264 3.50 10.13 8.16
C THR A 264 1.99 9.94 8.34
N TYR A 265 1.49 8.70 8.25
CA TYR A 265 0.08 8.39 8.48
C TYR A 265 -0.37 8.54 9.93
N TRP A 266 0.55 8.67 10.89
CA TRP A 266 0.21 9.02 12.26
C TRP A 266 -0.56 10.33 12.39
N GLN A 267 -0.47 11.25 11.42
CA GLN A 267 -1.28 12.46 11.39
C GLN A 267 -2.78 12.16 11.47
N TYR A 268 -3.25 11.11 10.81
CA TYR A 268 -4.68 10.75 10.81
C TYR A 268 -5.16 10.25 12.17
N TYR A 269 -4.28 9.67 12.96
CA TYR A 269 -4.61 9.07 14.25
C TYR A 269 -4.30 9.96 15.45
N LEU A 270 -3.32 10.85 15.34
CA LEU A 270 -2.83 11.68 16.44
C LEU A 270 -3.19 13.17 16.29
N LEU A 271 -3.53 13.62 15.06
CA LEU A 271 -3.87 15.02 14.74
C LEU A 271 -5.21 15.06 13.98
N GLY A 272 -6.15 14.19 14.37
CA GLY A 272 -7.37 13.94 13.59
C GLY A 272 -8.25 15.18 13.41
N ASP A 273 -8.35 16.05 14.41
CA ASP A 273 -9.04 17.33 14.38
C ASP A 273 -8.42 18.29 13.33
N ASP A 274 -7.13 18.52 13.40
CA ASP A 274 -6.42 19.35 12.42
C ASP A 274 -6.62 18.84 10.98
N ILE A 275 -6.62 17.51 10.80
CA ILE A 275 -6.74 16.90 9.48
C ILE A 275 -8.17 16.96 8.94
N VAL A 276 -9.18 16.76 9.79
CA VAL A 276 -10.59 16.89 9.38
C VAL A 276 -10.89 18.33 8.95
N ASP A 277 -10.38 19.33 9.69
CA ASP A 277 -10.54 20.73 9.35
C ASP A 277 -9.86 21.12 8.02
N TYR A 278 -8.78 20.42 7.65
CA TYR A 278 -8.08 20.61 6.38
C TYR A 278 -8.78 19.93 5.19
N MET A 279 -9.52 18.85 5.42
CA MET A 279 -10.16 18.05 4.36
C MET A 279 -11.42 18.72 3.81
N ASP A 280 -11.61 18.65 2.49
CA ASP A 280 -12.82 19.13 1.80
C ASP A 280 -13.66 17.95 1.28
N ILE A 281 -14.88 17.81 1.79
CA ILE A 281 -15.83 16.78 1.37
C ILE A 281 -16.21 16.89 -0.13
N ASN A 282 -16.12 18.09 -0.71
CA ASN A 282 -16.41 18.35 -2.13
C ASN A 282 -15.19 18.18 -3.03
N ASN A 283 -14.00 18.01 -2.45
CA ASN A 283 -12.74 17.80 -3.18
C ASN A 283 -11.85 16.79 -2.46
N THR A 284 -12.39 15.61 -2.19
CA THR A 284 -11.65 14.55 -1.49
C THR A 284 -10.43 14.07 -2.31
N ARG A 285 -9.48 13.43 -1.65
CA ARG A 285 -8.29 12.87 -2.34
C ARG A 285 -8.67 11.91 -3.47
N GLY A 286 -9.74 11.14 -3.31
CA GLY A 286 -10.29 10.29 -4.36
C GLY A 286 -10.71 11.07 -5.60
N MET A 287 -11.38 12.21 -5.41
CA MET A 287 -11.75 13.11 -6.52
C MET A 287 -10.52 13.72 -7.20
N GLN A 288 -9.53 14.14 -6.43
CA GLN A 288 -8.28 14.68 -6.98
C GLN A 288 -7.54 13.63 -7.83
N VAL A 289 -7.53 12.35 -7.41
CA VAL A 289 -6.95 11.26 -8.19
C VAL A 289 -7.72 11.06 -9.50
N ILE A 290 -9.07 11.15 -9.49
CA ILE A 290 -9.89 11.08 -10.70
C ILE A 290 -9.55 12.24 -11.65
N HIS A 291 -9.48 13.47 -11.15
CA HIS A 291 -9.17 14.64 -11.96
C HIS A 291 -7.72 14.67 -12.46
N GLY A 292 -6.79 14.11 -11.70
CA GLY A 292 -5.37 14.05 -12.05
C GLY A 292 -5.00 12.79 -12.85
N ARG A 293 -4.80 11.67 -12.17
CA ARG A 293 -4.23 10.44 -12.78
C ARG A 293 -5.14 9.82 -13.84
N GLU A 294 -6.45 9.74 -13.60
CA GLU A 294 -7.38 9.18 -14.58
C GLU A 294 -7.48 10.05 -15.84
N THR A 295 -7.40 11.37 -15.67
CA THR A 295 -7.38 12.28 -16.83
C THR A 295 -6.13 12.10 -17.68
N LYS A 296 -4.94 11.95 -17.05
CA LYS A 296 -3.68 11.65 -17.77
C LYS A 296 -3.78 10.35 -18.57
N ILE A 297 -4.36 9.30 -18.01
CA ILE A 297 -4.59 8.03 -18.73
C ILE A 297 -5.50 8.26 -19.94
N ARG A 298 -6.66 8.91 -19.74
CA ARG A 298 -7.62 9.17 -20.83
C ARG A 298 -7.02 10.00 -21.97
N GLU A 299 -6.25 11.02 -21.64
CA GLU A 299 -5.59 11.87 -22.64
C GLU A 299 -4.51 11.11 -23.41
N ALA A 300 -3.71 10.29 -22.72
CA ALA A 300 -2.70 9.46 -23.37
C ALA A 300 -3.33 8.41 -24.30
N VAL A 301 -4.38 7.72 -23.83
CA VAL A 301 -5.13 6.75 -24.65
C VAL A 301 -5.68 7.43 -25.91
N LYS A 302 -6.33 8.59 -25.79
CA LYS A 302 -6.86 9.34 -26.93
C LYS A 302 -5.77 9.71 -27.94
N LYS A 303 -4.60 10.14 -27.49
CA LYS A 303 -3.46 10.41 -28.36
C LYS A 303 -3.01 9.17 -29.11
N LEU A 304 -2.87 8.03 -28.42
CA LEU A 304 -2.48 6.77 -29.03
C LEU A 304 -3.49 6.28 -30.06
N GLU A 305 -4.79 6.38 -29.79
CA GLU A 305 -5.87 6.05 -30.73
C GLU A 305 -5.82 6.91 -31.99
N ASN A 306 -5.36 8.16 -31.89
CA ASN A 306 -5.14 9.05 -33.01
C ASN A 306 -3.80 8.83 -33.75
N GLY A 307 -2.98 7.87 -33.32
CA GLY A 307 -1.64 7.62 -33.86
C GLY A 307 -0.57 8.63 -33.43
N GLU A 308 -0.84 9.41 -32.38
CA GLU A 308 0.08 10.39 -31.82
C GLU A 308 1.04 9.75 -30.82
N LYS A 309 2.22 10.33 -30.65
CA LYS A 309 3.16 9.92 -29.60
C LYS A 309 2.76 10.49 -28.23
N ILE A 310 3.06 9.74 -27.20
CA ILE A 310 2.89 10.16 -25.80
C ILE A 310 4.24 10.30 -25.10
N ASP A 311 4.27 11.14 -24.07
CA ASP A 311 5.40 11.21 -23.14
C ASP A 311 5.24 10.15 -22.05
N LEU A 312 6.10 9.13 -22.05
CA LEU A 312 6.07 8.03 -21.07
C LEU A 312 6.56 8.45 -19.69
N THR A 313 7.27 9.58 -19.58
CA THR A 313 7.80 10.05 -18.28
C THR A 313 6.68 10.45 -17.30
N GLN A 314 5.53 10.84 -17.82
CA GLN A 314 4.35 11.21 -17.01
C GLN A 314 3.75 10.05 -16.19
N PHE A 315 4.11 8.79 -16.53
CA PHE A 315 3.67 7.59 -15.82
C PHE A 315 4.72 7.05 -14.83
N TYR A 316 5.81 7.77 -14.63
CA TYR A 316 6.82 7.35 -13.67
C TYR A 316 6.28 7.34 -12.24
N VAL A 317 6.52 6.26 -11.50
CA VAL A 317 6.03 6.04 -10.14
C VAL A 317 7.16 6.07 -9.08
N GLY A 318 8.34 6.52 -9.47
CA GLY A 318 9.45 6.83 -8.56
C GLY A 318 9.93 5.63 -7.73
N VAL A 319 10.21 5.91 -6.47
CA VAL A 319 10.71 4.92 -5.50
C VAL A 319 9.73 3.77 -5.25
N HIS A 320 8.42 4.00 -5.38
CA HIS A 320 7.37 3.00 -5.21
C HIS A 320 7.55 1.80 -6.15
N GLY A 321 7.69 2.07 -7.45
CA GLY A 321 7.86 1.00 -8.44
C GLY A 321 9.19 0.27 -8.27
N LYS A 322 10.28 0.99 -7.96
CA LYS A 322 11.59 0.39 -7.69
C LYS A 322 11.55 -0.56 -6.49
N PHE A 323 10.90 -0.17 -5.40
CA PHE A 323 10.74 -1.00 -4.22
C PHE A 323 10.00 -2.32 -4.53
N ILE A 324 8.87 -2.25 -5.25
CA ILE A 324 8.10 -3.45 -5.61
C ILE A 324 8.96 -4.40 -6.47
N VAL A 325 9.68 -3.86 -7.44
CA VAL A 325 10.56 -4.64 -8.32
C VAL A 325 11.72 -5.27 -7.55
N GLU A 326 12.32 -4.55 -6.60
CA GLU A 326 13.39 -5.08 -5.75
C GLU A 326 12.91 -6.25 -4.88
N VAL A 327 11.69 -6.17 -4.34
CA VAL A 327 11.07 -7.29 -3.62
C VAL A 327 10.89 -8.50 -4.54
N VAL A 328 10.36 -8.30 -5.75
CA VAL A 328 10.23 -9.40 -6.74
C VAL A 328 11.59 -9.99 -7.08
N LYS A 329 12.62 -9.16 -7.30
CA LYS A 329 13.99 -9.59 -7.59
C LYS A 329 14.57 -10.40 -6.43
N ALA A 330 14.33 -9.99 -5.20
CA ALA A 330 14.81 -10.70 -4.02
C ALA A 330 14.19 -12.09 -3.88
N LEU A 331 12.88 -12.22 -4.10
CA LEU A 331 12.18 -13.50 -4.15
C LEU A 331 12.68 -14.39 -5.31
N ALA A 332 12.97 -13.79 -6.49
CA ALA A 332 13.38 -14.50 -7.69
C ALA A 332 14.79 -15.09 -7.57
N TYR A 333 15.73 -14.34 -7.01
CA TYR A 333 17.16 -14.66 -7.03
C TYR A 333 17.79 -14.89 -5.65
N ASP A 334 17.00 -14.85 -4.59
CA ASP A 334 17.46 -15.06 -3.21
C ASP A 334 18.54 -14.06 -2.78
N THR A 335 18.35 -12.78 -3.15
CA THR A 335 19.35 -11.73 -2.90
C THR A 335 19.46 -11.36 -1.43
N ARG A 336 18.50 -11.76 -0.61
CA ARG A 336 18.42 -11.44 0.82
C ARG A 336 18.41 -9.93 1.08
N SER A 337 17.78 -9.15 0.19
CA SER A 337 17.64 -7.71 0.41
C SER A 337 16.81 -7.45 1.66
N ARG A 338 17.24 -6.46 2.46
CA ARG A 338 16.53 -6.04 3.67
C ARG A 338 15.47 -5.01 3.30
N GLN A 339 14.20 -5.33 3.57
CA GLN A 339 13.05 -4.51 3.21
C GLN A 339 12.08 -4.38 4.39
N LEU A 340 11.29 -3.30 4.43
CA LEU A 340 10.14 -3.18 5.32
C LEU A 340 8.95 -3.89 4.68
N VAL A 341 8.44 -4.92 5.35
CA VAL A 341 7.34 -5.74 4.84
C VAL A 341 6.36 -6.10 5.96
N ILE A 342 5.14 -6.47 5.57
CA ILE A 342 4.08 -6.85 6.51
C ILE A 342 4.13 -8.37 6.67
N VAL A 343 4.42 -8.80 7.90
CA VAL A 343 4.59 -10.20 8.26
C VAL A 343 3.84 -10.54 9.55
N LYS A 344 3.54 -11.81 9.74
CA LYS A 344 3.05 -12.30 11.03
C LYS A 344 4.10 -12.06 12.10
N ASN A 345 3.70 -11.60 13.29
CA ASN A 345 4.62 -11.24 14.37
C ASN A 345 5.48 -12.42 14.82
N ASP A 346 4.88 -13.56 15.15
CA ASP A 346 5.59 -14.76 15.64
C ASP A 346 6.74 -14.44 16.64
N GLY A 347 6.50 -13.46 17.54
CA GLY A 347 7.45 -13.01 18.55
C GLY A 347 8.56 -12.09 18.05
N ALA A 348 8.51 -11.56 16.82
CA ALA A 348 9.47 -10.57 16.33
C ALA A 348 9.42 -9.28 17.16
N VAL A 349 8.20 -8.78 17.45
CA VAL A 349 7.93 -7.78 18.49
C VAL A 349 7.42 -8.54 19.71
N LYS A 350 8.29 -8.71 20.70
CA LYS A 350 8.14 -9.68 21.80
C LYS A 350 6.88 -9.49 22.67
N ASN A 351 6.40 -8.27 22.81
CA ASN A 351 5.27 -7.92 23.66
C ASN A 351 4.00 -7.52 22.88
N LEU A 352 3.89 -7.93 21.62
CA LEU A 352 2.66 -7.91 20.81
C LEU A 352 2.11 -9.33 20.61
N PRO A 353 0.81 -9.49 20.28
CA PRO A 353 0.24 -10.79 19.93
C PRO A 353 0.99 -11.48 18.77
N ASP A 354 1.18 -12.79 18.86
CA ASP A 354 1.90 -13.56 17.84
C ASP A 354 1.21 -13.55 16.46
N ASP A 355 -0.11 -13.34 16.43
CA ASP A 355 -0.92 -13.28 15.22
C ASP A 355 -1.09 -11.86 14.65
N ALA A 356 -0.51 -10.84 15.30
CA ALA A 356 -0.50 -9.48 14.76
C ALA A 356 0.25 -9.44 13.43
N MET A 357 -0.25 -8.66 12.47
CA MET A 357 0.43 -8.45 11.19
C MET A 357 1.29 -7.20 11.29
N VAL A 358 2.55 -7.40 11.67
CA VAL A 358 3.49 -6.30 11.92
C VAL A 358 4.24 -5.88 10.65
N GLU A 359 4.46 -4.57 10.49
CA GLU A 359 5.35 -4.01 9.46
C GLU A 359 6.72 -3.76 10.10
N ILE A 360 7.70 -4.56 9.71
CA ILE A 360 9.05 -4.58 10.27
C ILE A 360 10.09 -4.90 9.19
N PRO A 361 11.38 -4.64 9.44
CA PRO A 361 12.44 -5.10 8.57
C PRO A 361 12.48 -6.62 8.46
N ALA A 362 12.67 -7.12 7.25
CA ALA A 362 12.91 -8.54 7.00
C ALA A 362 13.92 -8.72 5.85
N TYR A 363 14.67 -9.81 5.87
CA TYR A 363 15.47 -10.24 4.74
C TYR A 363 14.60 -11.06 3.80
N ILE A 364 14.47 -10.61 2.56
CA ILE A 364 13.63 -11.28 1.56
C ILE A 364 14.44 -12.37 0.88
N THR A 365 13.98 -13.62 1.04
CA THR A 365 14.56 -14.81 0.42
C THR A 365 13.60 -15.43 -0.58
N LYS A 366 14.08 -16.36 -1.42
CA LYS A 366 13.21 -17.13 -2.35
C LYS A 366 12.09 -17.91 -1.65
N ASP A 367 12.26 -18.20 -0.36
CA ASP A 367 11.30 -18.97 0.46
C ASP A 367 10.37 -18.02 1.26
N GLY A 368 10.58 -16.71 1.16
CA GLY A 368 9.79 -15.66 1.79
C GLY A 368 10.61 -14.76 2.72
N PRO A 369 9.93 -13.92 3.50
CA PRO A 369 10.58 -13.00 4.42
C PRO A 369 11.12 -13.70 5.67
N GLU A 370 12.33 -13.32 6.07
CA GLU A 370 12.94 -13.67 7.35
C GLU A 370 12.92 -12.42 8.26
N PRO A 371 11.96 -12.29 9.19
CA PRO A 371 11.80 -11.08 9.99
C PRO A 371 12.99 -10.79 10.90
N VAL A 372 13.38 -9.53 10.99
CA VAL A 372 14.34 -9.04 11.97
C VAL A 372 13.64 -8.90 13.33
N ARG A 373 14.25 -9.41 14.40
CA ARG A 373 13.68 -9.28 15.74
C ARG A 373 13.82 -7.85 16.25
N VAL A 374 12.69 -7.27 16.62
CA VAL A 374 12.60 -5.91 17.19
C VAL A 374 12.81 -5.89 18.70
N GLY A 375 12.36 -6.95 19.41
CA GLY A 375 12.36 -7.01 20.88
C GLY A 375 11.08 -6.40 21.47
N GLU A 376 11.19 -5.86 22.70
CA GLU A 376 10.06 -5.23 23.41
C GLU A 376 9.93 -3.75 23.01
N ILE A 377 8.69 -3.31 22.77
CA ILE A 377 8.37 -1.90 22.50
C ILE A 377 7.80 -1.22 23.76
N PRO A 378 8.00 0.10 23.94
CA PRO A 378 7.52 0.79 25.13
C PRO A 378 5.99 0.82 25.22
N ARG A 379 5.47 0.96 26.47
CA ARG A 379 4.04 0.85 26.79
C ARG A 379 3.12 1.73 25.95
N PHE A 380 3.51 2.98 25.68
CA PHE A 380 2.71 3.91 24.89
C PHE A 380 2.44 3.39 23.48
N TYR A 381 3.52 3.00 22.79
CA TYR A 381 3.47 2.48 21.41
C TYR A 381 2.75 1.13 21.35
N LYS A 382 3.03 0.25 22.34
CA LYS A 382 2.32 -1.02 22.49
C LYS A 382 0.81 -0.83 22.58
N GLY A 383 0.34 0.08 23.45
CA GLY A 383 -1.09 0.33 23.64
C GLY A 383 -1.78 0.83 22.38
N LEU A 384 -1.11 1.69 21.61
CA LEU A 384 -1.63 2.16 20.30
C LEU A 384 -1.72 0.99 19.31
N ILE A 385 -0.66 0.19 19.19
CA ILE A 385 -0.58 -0.90 18.20
C ILE A 385 -1.57 -2.01 18.55
N GLU A 386 -1.71 -2.41 19.81
CA GLU A 386 -2.68 -3.43 20.23
C GLU A 386 -4.14 -3.00 19.95
N GLN A 387 -4.45 -1.72 20.15
CA GLN A 387 -5.78 -1.19 19.81
C GLN A 387 -6.06 -1.30 18.31
N GLN A 388 -5.09 -0.94 17.47
CA GLN A 388 -5.26 -0.99 16.02
C GLN A 388 -5.29 -2.43 15.49
N ASP A 389 -4.44 -3.34 16.01
CA ASP A 389 -4.45 -4.76 15.67
C ASP A 389 -5.81 -5.41 16.01
N ALA A 390 -6.36 -5.10 17.19
CA ALA A 390 -7.69 -5.55 17.58
C ALA A 390 -8.79 -5.00 16.66
N CYS A 391 -8.68 -3.75 16.23
CA CYS A 391 -9.60 -3.14 15.27
C CYS A 391 -9.55 -3.88 13.91
N GLU A 392 -8.37 -4.15 13.39
CA GLU A 392 -8.18 -4.88 12.12
C GLU A 392 -8.67 -6.32 12.21
N GLY A 393 -8.39 -7.00 13.32
CA GLY A 393 -8.90 -8.34 13.60
C GLY A 393 -10.43 -8.40 13.60
N LEU A 394 -11.09 -7.45 14.27
CA LEU A 394 -12.56 -7.36 14.29
C LEU A 394 -13.17 -7.09 12.90
N VAL A 395 -12.50 -6.32 12.05
CA VAL A 395 -12.92 -6.12 10.65
C VAL A 395 -12.90 -7.45 9.90
N VAL A 396 -11.82 -8.22 10.04
CA VAL A 396 -11.68 -9.54 9.40
C VAL A 396 -12.75 -10.51 9.91
N GLU A 397 -12.94 -10.59 11.22
CA GLU A 397 -13.97 -11.44 11.84
C GLU A 397 -15.38 -11.03 11.41
N ALA A 398 -15.67 -9.73 11.29
CA ALA A 398 -16.96 -9.23 10.80
C ALA A 398 -17.27 -9.74 9.40
N VAL A 399 -16.27 -9.77 8.51
CA VAL A 399 -16.45 -10.30 7.14
C VAL A 399 -16.62 -11.82 7.14
N ILE A 400 -15.80 -12.54 7.91
CA ILE A 400 -15.85 -14.02 7.96
C ILE A 400 -17.19 -14.51 8.50
N GLU A 401 -17.71 -13.86 9.54
CA GLU A 401 -18.93 -14.29 10.25
C GLU A 401 -20.21 -13.61 9.74
N GLY A 402 -20.10 -12.60 8.87
CA GLY A 402 -21.24 -11.76 8.50
C GLY A 402 -21.80 -11.01 9.73
N SER A 403 -20.94 -10.54 10.64
CA SER A 403 -21.36 -10.04 11.95
C SER A 403 -21.40 -8.51 12.03
N TYR A 404 -22.62 -7.95 12.09
CA TYR A 404 -22.82 -6.53 12.36
C TYR A 404 -22.21 -6.11 13.71
N LYS A 405 -22.34 -6.96 14.74
CA LYS A 405 -21.78 -6.68 16.07
C LYS A 405 -20.26 -6.45 16.00
N LYS A 406 -19.51 -7.32 15.31
CA LYS A 406 -18.07 -7.22 15.17
C LYS A 406 -17.66 -6.01 14.33
N ALA A 407 -18.40 -5.73 13.26
CA ALA A 407 -18.20 -4.51 12.48
C ALA A 407 -18.38 -3.25 13.34
N LEU A 408 -19.45 -3.17 14.14
CA LEU A 408 -19.68 -2.04 15.04
C LEU A 408 -18.59 -1.93 16.11
N GLN A 409 -18.10 -3.04 16.65
CA GLN A 409 -16.97 -3.05 17.60
C GLN A 409 -15.71 -2.51 16.95
N ALA A 410 -15.36 -2.93 15.71
CA ALA A 410 -14.23 -2.43 14.97
C ALA A 410 -14.30 -0.91 14.76
N PHE A 411 -15.44 -0.43 14.27
CA PHE A 411 -15.65 1.01 14.04
C PHE A 411 -15.59 1.81 15.34
N THR A 412 -16.14 1.28 16.45
CA THR A 412 -16.09 1.93 17.77
C THR A 412 -14.67 1.97 18.34
N LEU A 413 -13.88 0.94 18.10
CA LEU A 413 -12.51 0.83 18.61
C LEU A 413 -11.51 1.67 17.82
N ASN A 414 -11.84 2.03 16.58
CA ASN A 414 -10.94 2.80 15.72
C ASN A 414 -10.72 4.20 16.29
N ARG A 415 -9.46 4.57 16.47
CA ARG A 415 -9.04 5.83 17.09
C ARG A 415 -9.53 7.10 16.36
N THR A 416 -9.84 6.99 15.06
CA THR A 416 -10.33 8.15 14.27
C THR A 416 -11.83 8.40 14.41
N ILE A 417 -12.54 7.55 15.17
CA ILE A 417 -14.00 7.65 15.38
C ILE A 417 -14.26 7.99 16.86
N PRO A 418 -14.91 9.13 17.15
CA PRO A 418 -14.92 9.68 18.51
C PRO A 418 -15.87 8.95 19.49
N SER A 419 -16.86 8.19 19.00
CA SER A 419 -17.83 7.51 19.85
C SER A 419 -18.56 6.38 19.15
N ALA A 420 -19.16 5.47 19.93
CA ALA A 420 -20.01 4.39 19.43
C ALA A 420 -21.25 4.89 18.67
N ASN A 421 -21.80 6.07 19.02
CA ASN A 421 -22.91 6.65 18.29
C ASN A 421 -22.49 7.04 16.88
N VAL A 422 -21.36 7.73 16.72
CA VAL A 422 -20.80 8.10 15.42
C VAL A 422 -20.41 6.84 14.63
N ALA A 423 -19.78 5.86 15.29
CA ALA A 423 -19.44 4.58 14.66
C ALA A 423 -20.68 3.86 14.06
N LYS A 424 -21.81 3.87 14.80
CA LYS A 424 -23.07 3.28 14.35
C LYS A 424 -23.65 3.98 13.12
N GLU A 425 -23.63 5.32 13.11
CA GLU A 425 -24.13 6.11 11.99
C GLU A 425 -23.28 5.91 10.73
N ILE A 426 -21.96 5.99 10.87
CA ILE A 426 -21.03 5.72 9.75
C ILE A 426 -21.23 4.29 9.23
N LEU A 427 -21.24 3.29 10.11
CA LEU A 427 -21.41 1.90 9.71
C LEU A 427 -22.72 1.66 8.95
N TYR A 428 -23.83 2.29 9.39
CA TYR A 428 -25.11 2.21 8.69
C TYR A 428 -24.98 2.74 7.25
N GLU A 429 -24.40 3.92 7.05
CA GLU A 429 -24.22 4.48 5.70
C GLU A 429 -23.23 3.65 4.86
N MET A 430 -22.17 3.11 5.48
CA MET A 430 -21.21 2.24 4.80
C MET A 430 -21.86 0.92 4.34
N ILE A 431 -22.73 0.29 5.14
CA ILE A 431 -23.50 -0.89 4.74
C ILE A 431 -24.35 -0.58 3.51
N GLU A 432 -25.12 0.51 3.54
CA GLU A 432 -25.94 0.92 2.41
C GLU A 432 -25.12 1.17 1.12
N ALA A 433 -23.96 1.83 1.26
CA ALA A 433 -23.09 2.12 0.13
C ALA A 433 -22.38 0.89 -0.45
N ASN A 434 -22.20 -0.16 0.36
CA ASN A 434 -21.42 -1.35 0.01
C ASN A 434 -22.25 -2.62 -0.22
N LYS A 435 -23.56 -2.53 -0.39
CA LYS A 435 -24.46 -3.67 -0.58
C LYS A 435 -24.04 -4.65 -1.70
N GLU A 436 -23.37 -4.14 -2.72
CA GLU A 436 -22.91 -4.94 -3.85
C GLU A 436 -21.55 -5.62 -3.59
N TYR A 437 -20.85 -5.23 -2.53
CA TYR A 437 -19.46 -5.63 -2.28
C TYR A 437 -19.28 -6.40 -0.98
N TRP A 438 -20.04 -6.06 0.05
CA TRP A 438 -19.89 -6.67 1.36
C TRP A 438 -20.74 -7.92 1.50
N VAL A 439 -20.27 -8.84 2.34
CA VAL A 439 -21.15 -9.87 2.88
C VAL A 439 -22.29 -9.24 3.69
N GLU A 440 -23.45 -9.88 3.72
CA GLU A 440 -24.57 -9.41 4.55
C GLU A 440 -24.17 -9.46 6.03
N LEU A 441 -24.25 -8.33 6.71
CA LEU A 441 -23.99 -8.23 8.15
C LEU A 441 -25.28 -8.41 8.95
N LYS A 442 -25.30 -9.39 9.84
CA LYS A 442 -26.44 -9.75 10.69
C LYS A 442 -26.15 -9.54 12.16
#